data_20d07c1aa2a84854721d18d30e85a13a
#
_entry.id   20d07c1aa2a84854721d18d30e85a13a
#
_cell.length_a   1.000
_cell.length_b   1.000
_cell.length_c   1.000
_cell.angle_alpha   90.00
_cell.angle_beta   90.00
_cell.angle_gamma   90.00
#
_symmetry.space_group_name_H-M   'P 1'
#
loop_
_entity.id
_entity.type
_entity.pdbx_description
1 polymer ?
#
loop_
_entity_poly.entity_id
_entity_poly.type
_entity_poly.pdbx_seq_one_letter_code
_entity_poly.pdbx_strand_id
1 'polypeptide(L)'
;MDPYAFSDEAWCKELGRRLDHLREDRKMSRVELGEEIGVSQPTIRRLLDEGHGKLSILVAALRSLEALDQFETFIKPPPVNPALLRKKQVRRVEVG
;
A
#
# COMPACT_ATOMS: atom_id res chain seq x y z
N MET A 1 -1.14 -13.64 -17.70
CA MET A 1 -2.51 -13.26 -17.28
C MET A 1 -2.81 -11.86 -17.79
N ASP A 2 -3.99 -11.68 -18.36
CA ASP A 2 -4.45 -10.36 -18.80
C ASP A 2 -5.00 -9.59 -17.59
N PRO A 3 -4.34 -8.52 -17.14
CA PRO A 3 -4.82 -7.77 -15.99
C PRO A 3 -6.18 -7.10 -16.23
N TYR A 4 -6.52 -6.82 -17.47
CA TYR A 4 -7.82 -6.20 -17.79
C TYR A 4 -8.98 -7.19 -17.80
N ALA A 5 -8.71 -8.48 -17.68
CA ALA A 5 -9.75 -9.50 -17.52
C ALA A 5 -10.34 -9.51 -16.10
N PHE A 6 -9.64 -8.93 -15.13
CA PHE A 6 -10.11 -8.84 -13.76
C PHE A 6 -10.97 -7.59 -13.60
N SER A 7 -12.11 -7.75 -12.92
CA SER A 7 -12.90 -6.60 -12.50
C SER A 7 -12.16 -5.84 -11.39
N ASP A 8 -12.61 -4.63 -11.10
CA ASP A 8 -12.05 -3.85 -9.99
C ASP A 8 -12.17 -4.62 -8.68
N GLU A 9 -13.34 -5.23 -8.44
CA GLU A 9 -13.58 -6.02 -7.23
C GLU A 9 -12.63 -7.22 -7.14
N ALA A 10 -12.42 -7.91 -8.26
CA ALA A 10 -11.51 -9.05 -8.29
C ALA A 10 -10.07 -8.63 -8.00
N TRP A 11 -9.64 -7.49 -8.53
CA TRP A 11 -8.31 -6.95 -8.23
C TRP A 11 -8.15 -6.57 -6.76
N CYS A 12 -9.19 -5.96 -6.17
CA CYS A 12 -9.16 -5.63 -4.74
C CYS A 12 -8.98 -6.89 -3.90
N LYS A 13 -9.75 -7.92 -4.18
CA LYS A 13 -9.62 -9.20 -3.46
C LYS A 13 -8.25 -9.83 -3.64
N GLU A 14 -7.71 -9.78 -4.85
CA GLU A 14 -6.39 -10.34 -5.12
C GLU A 14 -5.29 -9.58 -4.35
N LEU A 15 -5.38 -8.26 -4.30
CA LEU A 15 -4.43 -7.45 -3.54
C LEU A 15 -4.52 -7.75 -2.04
N GLY A 16 -5.74 -7.87 -1.51
CA GLY A 16 -5.95 -8.26 -0.13
C GLY A 16 -5.36 -9.63 0.18
N ARG A 17 -5.56 -10.58 -0.74
CA ARG A 17 -5.02 -11.94 -0.61
C ARG A 17 -3.48 -11.91 -0.58
N ARG A 18 -2.86 -11.13 -1.45
CA ARG A 18 -1.39 -10.99 -1.49
C ARG A 18 -0.86 -10.37 -0.20
N LEU A 19 -1.57 -9.40 0.32
CA LEU A 19 -1.20 -8.74 1.57
C LEU A 19 -1.31 -9.73 2.75
N ASP A 20 -2.37 -10.53 2.76
CA ASP A 20 -2.57 -11.55 3.80
C ASP A 20 -1.47 -12.62 3.74
N HIS A 21 -1.11 -13.03 2.53
CA HIS A 21 -0.02 -13.98 2.33
C HIS A 21 1.31 -13.42 2.84
N LEU A 22 1.57 -12.16 2.57
CA LEU A 22 2.76 -11.48 3.06
C LEU A 22 2.77 -11.44 4.60
N ARG A 23 1.62 -11.17 5.21
CA ARG A 23 1.47 -11.20 6.67
C ARG A 23 1.84 -12.59 7.22
N GLU A 24 1.34 -13.64 6.59
CA GLU A 24 1.65 -15.01 7.01
C GLU A 24 3.14 -15.30 6.90
N ASP A 25 3.76 -14.86 5.82
CA ASP A 25 5.21 -15.02 5.62
C ASP A 25 6.01 -14.32 6.71
N ARG A 26 5.52 -13.20 7.21
CA ARG A 26 6.16 -12.45 8.29
C ARG A 26 5.81 -13.01 9.67
N LYS A 27 5.02 -14.08 9.75
CA LYS A 27 4.63 -14.72 11.03
C LYS A 27 3.88 -13.77 11.95
N MET A 28 3.14 -12.85 11.39
CA MET A 28 2.34 -11.90 12.16
C MET A 28 0.86 -12.28 12.08
N SER A 29 0.17 -12.36 13.22
CA SER A 29 -1.26 -12.64 13.24
C SER A 29 -2.06 -11.41 12.80
N ARG A 30 -3.32 -11.62 12.44
CA ARG A 30 -4.21 -10.50 12.09
C ARG A 30 -4.44 -9.59 13.29
N VAL A 31 -4.52 -10.16 14.48
CA VAL A 31 -4.65 -9.39 15.73
C VAL A 31 -3.42 -8.50 15.94
N GLU A 32 -2.23 -9.07 15.78
CA GLU A 32 -0.99 -8.31 15.93
C GLU A 32 -0.90 -7.18 14.90
N LEU A 33 -1.25 -7.45 13.65
CA LEU A 33 -1.23 -6.43 12.62
C LEU A 33 -2.18 -5.28 12.97
N GLY A 34 -3.41 -5.60 13.39
CA GLY A 34 -4.38 -4.59 13.78
C GLY A 34 -3.90 -3.74 14.96
N GLU A 35 -3.32 -4.37 15.97
CA GLU A 35 -2.77 -3.66 17.12
C GLU A 35 -1.61 -2.75 16.71
N GLU A 36 -0.73 -3.24 15.85
CA GLU A 36 0.45 -2.50 15.43
C GLU A 36 0.11 -1.26 14.62
N ILE A 37 -0.89 -1.34 13.76
CA ILE A 37 -1.29 -0.19 12.95
C ILE A 37 -2.48 0.59 13.53
N GLY A 38 -3.01 0.15 14.66
CA GLY A 38 -4.04 0.88 15.40
C GLY A 38 -5.43 0.83 14.78
N VAL A 39 -5.82 -0.32 14.21
CA VAL A 39 -7.15 -0.48 13.61
C VAL A 39 -7.85 -1.72 14.19
N SER A 40 -9.17 -1.75 14.06
CA SER A 40 -10.00 -2.84 14.57
C SER A 40 -9.85 -4.10 13.71
N GLN A 41 -10.21 -5.25 14.28
CA GLN A 41 -10.18 -6.51 13.54
C GLN A 41 -11.16 -6.53 12.34
N PRO A 42 -12.38 -5.96 12.43
CA PRO A 42 -13.21 -5.83 11.25
C PRO A 42 -12.54 -5.03 10.12
N THR A 43 -11.75 -4.01 10.45
CA THR A 43 -11.00 -3.24 9.44
C THR A 43 -9.92 -4.11 8.80
N ILE A 44 -9.19 -4.89 9.60
CA ILE A 44 -8.19 -5.84 9.09
C ILE A 44 -8.85 -6.87 8.17
N ARG A 45 -9.98 -7.43 8.60
CA ARG A 45 -10.69 -8.43 7.81
C ARG A 45 -11.11 -7.87 6.46
N ARG A 46 -11.67 -6.65 6.43
CA ARG A 46 -12.06 -6.03 5.17
C ARG A 46 -10.86 -5.78 4.25
N LEU A 47 -9.75 -5.37 4.82
CA LEU A 47 -8.54 -5.15 4.04
C LEU A 47 -8.01 -6.44 3.42
N LEU A 48 -7.90 -7.49 4.21
CA LEU A 48 -7.27 -8.74 3.77
C LEU A 48 -8.19 -9.64 2.96
N ASP A 49 -9.48 -9.70 3.32
CA ASP A 49 -10.42 -10.59 2.65
C ASP A 49 -11.10 -9.94 1.42
N GLU A 50 -11.33 -8.65 1.47
CA GLU A 50 -12.05 -7.94 0.43
C GLU A 50 -11.19 -6.93 -0.34
N GLY A 51 -10.04 -6.57 0.21
CA GLY A 51 -9.20 -5.54 -0.38
C GLY A 51 -9.82 -4.15 -0.25
N HIS A 52 -10.64 -3.95 0.78
CA HIS A 52 -11.31 -2.67 1.03
C HIS A 52 -10.72 -1.98 2.24
N GLY A 53 -10.54 -0.67 2.13
CA GLY A 53 -10.02 0.13 3.22
C GLY A 53 -9.44 1.43 2.70
N LYS A 54 -9.01 2.27 3.62
CA LYS A 54 -8.34 3.51 3.27
C LYS A 54 -6.93 3.22 2.76
N LEU A 55 -6.48 3.99 1.81
CA LEU A 55 -5.12 3.86 1.29
C LEU A 55 -4.08 4.01 2.40
N SER A 56 -4.35 4.90 3.38
CA SER A 56 -3.46 5.09 4.52
C SER A 56 -3.29 3.82 5.36
N ILE A 57 -4.33 3.00 5.44
CA ILE A 57 -4.27 1.71 6.17
C ILE A 57 -3.41 0.71 5.40
N LEU A 58 -3.53 0.70 4.08
CA LEU A 58 -2.66 -0.15 3.24
C LEU A 58 -1.19 0.24 3.41
N VAL A 59 -0.90 1.53 3.39
CA VAL A 59 0.47 2.02 3.60
C VAL A 59 0.98 1.59 4.98
N ALA A 60 0.17 1.78 6.02
CA ALA A 60 0.54 1.39 7.38
C ALA A 60 0.78 -0.12 7.49
N ALA A 61 -0.05 -0.93 6.85
CA ALA A 61 0.11 -2.37 6.84
C ALA A 61 1.42 -2.78 6.17
N LEU A 62 1.74 -2.21 5.02
CA LEU A 62 2.99 -2.51 4.33
C LEU A 62 4.20 -2.06 5.13
N ARG A 63 4.11 -0.94 5.83
CA ARG A 63 5.18 -0.51 6.74
C ARG A 63 5.39 -1.53 7.87
N SER A 64 4.31 -1.95 8.50
CA SER A 64 4.37 -2.93 9.59
C SER A 64 4.93 -4.27 9.13
N LEU A 65 4.64 -4.66 7.89
CA LEU A 65 5.13 -5.91 7.29
C LEU A 65 6.49 -5.75 6.60
N GLU A 66 7.11 -4.57 6.74
CA GLU A 66 8.42 -4.28 6.17
C GLU A 66 8.46 -4.45 4.64
N ALA A 67 7.43 -3.98 3.98
CA ALA A 67 7.25 -4.15 2.53
C ALA A 67 6.96 -2.83 1.80
N LEU A 68 7.34 -1.69 2.38
CA LEU A 68 7.13 -0.39 1.73
C LEU A 68 7.91 -0.25 0.43
N ASP A 69 8.99 -0.99 0.28
CA ASP A 69 9.79 -1.00 -0.95
C ASP A 69 8.96 -1.42 -2.17
N GLN A 70 7.87 -2.15 -1.98
CA GLN A 70 6.99 -2.54 -3.08
C GLN A 70 6.31 -1.35 -3.73
N PHE A 71 6.17 -0.23 -3.01
CA PHE A 71 5.60 0.98 -3.58
C PHE A 71 6.55 1.66 -4.58
N GLU A 72 7.84 1.39 -4.52
CA GLU A 72 8.80 2.00 -5.44
C GLU A 72 8.53 1.58 -6.90
N THR A 73 7.97 0.40 -7.10
CA THR A 73 7.69 -0.14 -8.42
C THR A 73 6.20 -0.28 -8.71
N PHE A 74 5.35 -0.06 -7.70
CA PHE A 74 3.89 -0.23 -7.84
C PHE A 74 3.30 0.69 -8.90
N ILE A 75 3.61 1.96 -8.81
CA ILE A 75 3.30 2.94 -9.85
C ILE A 75 4.58 3.71 -10.07
N LYS A 76 5.23 3.47 -11.21
CA LYS A 76 6.51 4.12 -11.47
C LYS A 76 6.36 5.63 -11.52
N PRO A 77 7.23 6.35 -10.82
CA PRO A 77 7.24 7.81 -10.98
C PRO A 77 7.57 8.17 -12.42
N PRO A 78 7.02 9.29 -12.92
CA PRO A 78 7.34 9.74 -14.27
C PRO A 78 8.84 10.06 -14.40
N PRO A 79 9.40 10.03 -15.63
CA PRO A 79 10.79 10.40 -15.85
C PRO A 79 11.07 11.78 -15.26
N VAL A 80 12.20 11.91 -14.56
CA VAL A 80 12.58 13.15 -13.91
C VAL A 80 13.16 14.10 -14.96
N ASN A 81 12.52 15.28 -15.10
CA ASN A 81 13.09 16.38 -15.88
C ASN A 81 13.88 17.25 -14.91
N PRO A 82 15.23 17.37 -15.08
CA PRO A 82 16.04 18.15 -14.14
C PRO A 82 15.56 19.59 -13.95
N ALA A 83 15.04 20.22 -15.01
CA ALA A 83 14.52 21.59 -14.90
C ALA A 83 13.26 21.65 -14.03
N LEU A 84 12.36 20.68 -14.16
CA LEU A 84 11.16 20.62 -13.33
C LEU A 84 11.50 20.30 -11.89
N LEU A 85 12.46 19.46 -11.68
CA LEU A 85 12.91 19.12 -10.33
C LEU A 85 13.47 20.35 -9.61
N ARG A 86 14.27 21.17 -10.31
CA ARG A 86 14.77 22.43 -9.76
C ARG A 86 13.65 23.36 -9.36
N LYS A 87 12.64 23.53 -10.21
CA LYS A 87 11.51 24.38 -9.92
C LYS A 87 10.77 23.91 -8.67
N LYS A 88 10.57 22.64 -8.52
CA LYS A 88 9.92 22.08 -7.33
C LYS A 88 10.73 22.33 -6.07
N GLN A 89 12.04 22.18 -6.15
CA GLN A 89 12.93 22.46 -5.00
C GLN A 89 12.86 23.92 -4.59
N VAL A 90 12.90 24.84 -5.58
CA VAL A 90 12.77 26.27 -5.31
C VAL A 90 11.45 26.59 -4.62
N ARG A 91 10.35 26.01 -5.11
CA ARG A 91 9.04 26.21 -4.49
C ARG A 91 8.99 25.73 -3.05
N ARG A 92 9.61 24.60 -2.75
CA ARG A 92 9.68 24.09 -1.39
C ARG A 92 10.44 25.00 -0.46
N VAL A 93 11.52 25.61 -0.94
CA VAL A 93 12.29 26.57 -0.18
C VAL A 93 11.45 27.81 0.11
N GLU A 94 10.70 28.30 -0.86
CA GLU A 94 9.84 29.47 -0.69
C GLU A 94 8.72 29.22 0.29
N VAL A 95 8.13 28.03 0.29
CA VAL A 95 7.02 27.66 1.17
C VAL A 95 7.50 27.29 2.55
N GLY A 96 8.64 26.68 2.61
CA GLY A 96 9.22 26.21 3.86
C GLY A 96 10.05 27.24 4.56
#